data_d911a21ea7825ee6ac8d63701a6bcf2e
#
_entry.id   d911a21ea7825ee6ac8d63701a6bcf2e
#
_cell.length_a   1.000
_cell.length_b   1.000
_cell.length_c   1.000
_cell.angle_alpha   90.00
_cell.angle_beta   90.00
_cell.angle_gamma   90.00
#
_symmetry.space_group_name_H-M   'P 1'
#
loop_
_entity.id
_entity.type
_entity.pdbx_description
1 polymer ?
#
loop_
_entity_poly.entity_id
_entity_poly.type
_entity_poly.pdbx_seq_one_letter_code
_entity_poly.pdbx_strand_id
1 'polypeptide(L)'
;MESIDINTLFHRNEIVENIKNVLSEFDTRCNDLSYKKGIYLYGSPGSGKTYFITHILNELGFDIIKYDAGDIRNKSLIETMTCNNVSNRNVLDMMAKRDRKIAVVMDEIDGMNSGDKGGLNALIKLIRQKKTKKQKTESKTMNPIICIGNYYTDKKMRELMKVCNVFELKSPSKGEISQVITH
;
A
#
# COMPACT_ATOMS: atom_id res chain seq x y z
N MET A 1 -14.28 9.94 -28.01
CA MET A 1 -13.60 10.65 -26.91
C MET A 1 -12.45 9.76 -26.48
N GLU A 2 -11.24 10.13 -26.83
CA GLU A 2 -10.05 9.45 -26.33
C GLU A 2 -9.96 9.72 -24.83
N SER A 3 -9.96 8.68 -24.03
CA SER A 3 -9.77 8.80 -22.58
C SER A 3 -8.34 9.27 -22.33
N ILE A 4 -8.19 10.50 -21.81
CA ILE A 4 -6.86 11.00 -21.43
C ILE A 4 -6.30 10.09 -20.37
N ASP A 5 -5.14 9.52 -20.64
CA ASP A 5 -4.39 8.83 -19.60
C ASP A 5 -3.77 9.85 -18.64
N ILE A 6 -4.43 10.02 -17.50
CA ILE A 6 -4.05 10.96 -16.43
C ILE A 6 -2.62 10.67 -15.93
N ASN A 7 -2.18 9.43 -15.97
CA ASN A 7 -0.83 9.06 -15.50
C ASN A 7 0.24 9.55 -16.47
N THR A 8 -0.03 9.48 -17.76
CA THR A 8 0.85 10.05 -18.80
C THR A 8 0.91 11.57 -18.70
N LEU A 9 -0.25 12.22 -18.52
CA LEU A 9 -0.31 13.69 -18.39
C LEU A 9 0.46 14.21 -17.17
N PHE A 10 0.41 13.49 -16.05
CA PHE A 10 1.08 13.88 -14.81
C PHE A 10 2.49 13.28 -14.68
N HIS A 11 3.07 12.74 -15.75
CA HIS A 11 4.41 12.13 -15.77
C HIS A 11 4.62 11.05 -14.69
N ARG A 12 3.60 10.22 -14.43
CA ARG A 12 3.59 9.19 -13.38
C ARG A 12 3.89 7.78 -13.86
N ASN A 13 4.12 7.60 -15.17
CA ASN A 13 4.26 6.28 -15.80
C ASN A 13 5.38 5.44 -15.17
N GLU A 14 6.53 6.04 -14.86
CA GLU A 14 7.64 5.36 -14.21
C GLU A 14 7.24 4.82 -12.81
N ILE A 15 6.48 5.62 -12.04
CA ILE A 15 6.00 5.20 -10.72
C ILE A 15 4.99 4.06 -10.87
N VAL A 16 4.10 4.14 -11.86
CA VAL A 16 3.11 3.09 -12.18
C VAL A 16 3.82 1.77 -12.48
N GLU A 17 4.82 1.78 -13.38
CA GLU A 17 5.57 0.59 -13.76
C GLU A 17 6.33 -0.01 -12.56
N ASN A 18 6.99 0.82 -11.78
CA ASN A 18 7.70 0.36 -10.59
C ASN A 18 6.76 -0.29 -9.56
N ILE A 19 5.57 0.28 -9.33
CA ILE A 19 4.56 -0.30 -8.43
C ILE A 19 4.05 -1.62 -9.01
N LYS A 20 3.72 -1.67 -10.31
CA LYS A 20 3.27 -2.90 -10.99
C LYS A 20 4.32 -4.02 -10.88
N ASN A 21 5.61 -3.70 -11.05
CA ASN A 21 6.70 -4.65 -10.90
C ASN A 21 6.78 -5.20 -9.47
N VAL A 22 6.72 -4.33 -8.44
CA VAL A 22 6.70 -4.77 -7.04
C VAL A 22 5.51 -5.67 -6.75
N LEU A 23 4.32 -5.36 -7.25
CA LEU A 23 3.12 -6.16 -7.01
C LEU A 23 3.14 -7.50 -7.76
N SER A 24 3.67 -7.55 -8.98
CA SER A 24 3.78 -8.78 -9.77
C SER A 24 4.79 -9.77 -9.20
N GLU A 25 5.90 -9.26 -8.65
CA GLU A 25 6.95 -10.08 -8.03
C GLU A 25 6.60 -10.53 -6.59
N PHE A 26 5.54 -10.01 -5.99
CA PHE A 26 5.22 -10.24 -4.58
C PHE A 26 5.12 -11.73 -4.24
N ASP A 27 4.40 -12.52 -5.03
CA ASP A 27 4.18 -13.95 -4.76
C ASP A 27 5.46 -14.77 -4.90
N THR A 28 6.27 -14.45 -5.90
CA THR A 28 7.52 -15.17 -6.20
C THR A 28 8.62 -14.84 -5.21
N ARG A 29 8.69 -13.58 -4.78
CA ARG A 29 9.79 -13.06 -3.95
C ARG A 29 9.41 -12.77 -2.50
N CYS A 30 8.20 -13.12 -2.07
CA CYS A 30 7.73 -12.85 -0.70
C CYS A 30 8.60 -13.51 0.41
N ASN A 31 9.36 -14.54 0.11
CA ASN A 31 10.29 -15.19 1.04
C ASN A 31 11.75 -14.73 0.88
N ASP A 32 12.06 -13.90 -0.11
CA ASP A 32 13.38 -13.36 -0.33
C ASP A 32 13.72 -12.29 0.73
N LEU A 33 14.91 -12.40 1.34
CA LEU A 33 15.38 -11.48 2.38
C LEU A 33 15.78 -10.10 1.83
N SER A 34 16.02 -9.99 0.54
CA SER A 34 16.32 -8.72 -0.12
C SER A 34 15.07 -7.96 -0.57
N TYR A 35 13.94 -8.67 -0.70
CA TYR A 35 12.69 -8.11 -1.23
C TYR A 35 11.88 -7.39 -0.15
N LYS A 36 11.49 -6.13 -0.44
CA LYS A 36 10.63 -5.33 0.43
C LYS A 36 9.17 -5.55 0.07
N LYS A 37 8.40 -6.05 1.02
CA LYS A 37 6.99 -6.47 0.82
C LYS A 37 5.99 -5.31 0.83
N GLY A 38 6.32 -4.22 1.49
CA GLY A 38 5.45 -3.05 1.60
C GLY A 38 5.72 -2.02 0.52
N ILE A 39 4.70 -1.25 0.22
CA ILE A 39 4.79 -0.03 -0.60
C ILE A 39 4.41 1.14 0.30
N TYR A 40 5.19 2.22 0.26
CA TYR A 40 4.86 3.48 0.90
C TYR A 40 4.76 4.58 -0.14
N LEU A 41 3.53 5.07 -0.34
CA LEU A 41 3.23 6.16 -1.26
C LEU A 41 3.02 7.45 -0.46
N TYR A 42 3.85 8.47 -0.69
CA TYR A 42 3.69 9.75 -0.01
C TYR A 42 3.63 10.91 -0.99
N GLY A 43 3.15 12.05 -0.53
CA GLY A 43 3.03 13.28 -1.33
C GLY A 43 2.13 14.27 -0.62
N SER A 44 2.05 15.49 -1.15
CA SER A 44 1.23 16.55 -0.59
C SER A 44 -0.27 16.18 -0.54
N PRO A 45 -1.02 16.73 0.41
CA PRO A 45 -2.48 16.59 0.43
C PRO A 45 -3.09 17.00 -0.92
N GLY A 46 -4.08 16.26 -1.39
CA GLY A 46 -4.73 16.54 -2.68
C GLY A 46 -3.98 16.06 -3.93
N SER A 47 -2.82 15.39 -3.80
CA SER A 47 -2.09 14.87 -4.98
C SER A 47 -2.76 13.64 -5.63
N GLY A 48 -3.86 13.14 -5.07
CA GLY A 48 -4.61 12.01 -5.61
C GLY A 48 -4.04 10.63 -5.28
N LYS A 49 -3.25 10.48 -4.21
CA LYS A 49 -2.57 9.24 -3.81
C LYS A 49 -3.48 8.03 -3.72
N THR A 50 -4.59 8.18 -3.01
CA THR A 50 -5.57 7.10 -2.79
C THR A 50 -6.20 6.66 -4.09
N TYR A 51 -6.61 7.60 -4.93
CA TYR A 51 -7.16 7.31 -6.25
C TYR A 51 -6.12 6.61 -7.14
N PHE A 52 -4.91 7.13 -7.19
CA PHE A 52 -3.81 6.60 -7.99
C PHE A 52 -3.53 5.12 -7.67
N ILE A 53 -3.35 4.78 -6.40
CA ILE A 53 -3.05 3.39 -6.02
C ILE A 53 -4.26 2.46 -6.23
N THR A 54 -5.47 2.94 -5.93
CA THR A 54 -6.69 2.17 -6.13
C THR A 54 -6.90 1.84 -7.62
N HIS A 55 -6.62 2.79 -8.50
CA HIS A 55 -6.69 2.58 -9.94
C HIS A 55 -5.71 1.50 -10.41
N ILE A 56 -4.44 1.56 -9.98
CA ILE A 56 -3.43 0.55 -10.33
C ILE A 56 -3.82 -0.84 -9.82
N LEU A 57 -4.30 -0.94 -8.58
CA LEU A 57 -4.71 -2.22 -8.00
C LEU A 57 -5.92 -2.83 -8.73
N ASN A 58 -6.91 -2.00 -9.09
CA ASN A 58 -8.07 -2.44 -9.87
C ASN A 58 -7.66 -2.92 -11.27
N GLU A 59 -6.75 -2.20 -11.93
CA GLU A 59 -6.21 -2.56 -13.24
C GLU A 59 -5.48 -3.91 -13.20
N LEU A 60 -4.78 -4.21 -12.09
CA LEU A 60 -4.12 -5.50 -11.86
C LEU A 60 -5.07 -6.60 -11.36
N GLY A 61 -6.34 -6.30 -11.16
CA GLY A 61 -7.35 -7.26 -10.73
C GLY A 61 -7.26 -7.64 -9.24
N PHE A 62 -6.71 -6.77 -8.39
CA PHE A 62 -6.70 -6.97 -6.94
C PHE A 62 -8.05 -6.61 -6.31
N ASP A 63 -8.47 -7.39 -5.32
CA ASP A 63 -9.51 -6.99 -4.36
C ASP A 63 -8.87 -6.11 -3.29
N ILE A 64 -9.44 -4.94 -3.04
CA ILE A 64 -8.86 -3.94 -2.17
C ILE A 64 -9.56 -3.91 -0.83
N ILE A 65 -8.80 -4.13 0.25
CA ILE A 65 -9.26 -3.89 1.62
C ILE A 65 -8.62 -2.58 2.09
N LYS A 66 -9.46 -1.56 2.29
CA LYS A 66 -9.01 -0.24 2.70
C LYS A 66 -9.24 -0.03 4.20
N TYR A 67 -8.22 0.49 4.86
CA TYR A 67 -8.26 0.91 6.26
C TYR A 67 -7.77 2.35 6.40
N ASP A 68 -8.44 3.10 7.24
CA ASP A 68 -8.03 4.46 7.62
C ASP A 68 -7.25 4.45 8.93
N ALA A 69 -6.52 5.54 9.23
CA ALA A 69 -5.76 5.68 10.47
C ALA A 69 -6.60 5.45 11.73
N GLY A 70 -7.90 5.74 11.68
CA GLY A 70 -8.86 5.49 12.75
C GLY A 70 -9.07 4.01 13.05
N ASP A 71 -9.12 3.18 12.02
CA ASP A 71 -9.35 1.75 12.11
C ASP A 71 -8.13 1.00 12.67
N ILE A 72 -6.92 1.48 12.33
CA ILE A 72 -5.66 0.78 12.61
C ILE A 72 -5.12 1.07 14.02
N ARG A 73 -5.73 1.97 14.78
CA ARG A 73 -5.32 2.29 16.16
C ARG A 73 -5.31 1.07 17.08
N ASN A 74 -5.98 0.02 16.71
CA ASN A 74 -6.11 -1.19 17.51
C ASN A 74 -5.11 -2.25 17.06
N LYS A 75 -4.13 -2.59 17.92
CA LYS A 75 -3.16 -3.68 17.68
C LYS A 75 -3.86 -5.00 17.34
N SER A 76 -5.03 -5.25 17.94
CA SER A 76 -5.85 -6.43 17.67
C SER A 76 -6.34 -6.50 16.22
N LEU A 77 -6.61 -5.37 15.58
CA LEU A 77 -7.03 -5.33 14.18
C LEU A 77 -5.89 -5.79 13.26
N ILE A 78 -4.67 -5.34 13.51
CA ILE A 78 -3.49 -5.75 12.73
C ILE A 78 -3.21 -7.26 12.90
N GLU A 79 -3.39 -7.78 14.12
CA GLU A 79 -3.29 -9.21 14.39
C GLU A 79 -4.41 -10.00 13.70
N THR A 80 -5.64 -9.48 13.69
CA THR A 80 -6.78 -10.07 12.98
C THR A 80 -6.56 -10.07 11.46
N MET A 81 -6.02 -8.99 10.90
CA MET A 81 -5.62 -8.93 9.49
C MET A 81 -4.62 -10.03 9.13
N THR A 82 -3.71 -10.34 10.05
CA THR A 82 -2.70 -11.37 9.84
C THR A 82 -3.30 -12.76 9.87
N CYS A 83 -4.20 -13.03 10.81
CA CYS A 83 -4.85 -14.33 10.96
C CYS A 83 -5.89 -14.60 9.87
N ASN A 84 -6.62 -13.58 9.44
CA ASN A 84 -7.67 -13.72 8.43
C ASN A 84 -7.13 -13.75 6.98
N ASN A 85 -5.87 -13.38 6.76
CA ASN A 85 -5.23 -13.41 5.45
C ASN A 85 -5.17 -14.81 4.80
N VAL A 86 -5.36 -15.87 5.57
CA VAL A 86 -5.42 -17.25 5.06
C VAL A 86 -6.84 -17.64 4.63
N SER A 87 -7.88 -17.00 5.17
CA SER A 87 -9.28 -17.40 4.98
C SER A 87 -10.18 -16.35 4.32
N ASN A 88 -9.69 -15.11 4.11
CA ASN A 88 -10.49 -14.04 3.48
C ASN A 88 -10.43 -14.06 1.95
N ARG A 89 -10.49 -15.23 1.37
CA ARG A 89 -11.05 -15.33 0.02
C ARG A 89 -12.53 -15.03 0.15
N ASN A 90 -12.99 -14.02 -0.59
CA ASN A 90 -14.41 -13.71 -0.65
C ASN A 90 -15.16 -15.01 -1.01
N VAL A 91 -16.08 -15.46 -0.16
CA VAL A 91 -16.79 -16.71 -0.36
C VAL A 91 -17.50 -16.73 -1.72
N LEU A 92 -17.95 -15.57 -2.20
CA LEU A 92 -18.57 -15.39 -3.51
C LEU A 92 -17.55 -15.60 -4.65
N ASP A 93 -16.30 -15.16 -4.49
CA ASP A 93 -15.25 -15.37 -5.49
C ASP A 93 -14.75 -16.82 -5.50
N MET A 94 -14.74 -17.50 -4.34
CA MET A 94 -14.48 -18.93 -4.26
C MET A 94 -15.57 -19.74 -4.99
N MET A 95 -16.85 -19.35 -4.85
CA MET A 95 -17.96 -19.97 -5.59
C MET A 95 -17.89 -19.66 -7.09
N ALA A 96 -17.41 -18.48 -7.47
CA ALA A 96 -17.25 -18.07 -8.87
C ALA A 96 -15.93 -18.55 -9.50
N LYS A 97 -15.08 -19.30 -8.77
CA LYS A 97 -13.73 -19.76 -9.20
C LYS A 97 -12.83 -18.60 -9.66
N ARG A 98 -12.99 -17.41 -9.10
CA ARG A 98 -12.16 -16.24 -9.38
C ARG A 98 -11.11 -16.14 -8.29
N ASP A 99 -9.87 -16.46 -8.61
CA ASP A 99 -8.71 -16.28 -7.73
C ASP A 99 -8.23 -14.82 -7.80
N ARG A 100 -8.98 -13.90 -7.21
CA ARG A 100 -8.53 -12.52 -7.06
C ARG A 100 -7.55 -12.41 -5.90
N LYS A 101 -6.45 -11.73 -6.14
CA LYS A 101 -5.47 -11.41 -5.11
C LYS A 101 -5.97 -10.24 -4.26
N ILE A 102 -5.75 -10.30 -2.96
CA ILE A 102 -6.13 -9.23 -2.04
C ILE A 102 -4.93 -8.30 -1.82
N ALA A 103 -5.16 -6.99 -1.89
CA ALA A 103 -4.22 -5.96 -1.48
C ALA A 103 -4.80 -5.15 -0.32
N VAL A 104 -3.96 -4.87 0.68
CA VAL A 104 -4.36 -4.05 1.84
C VAL A 104 -3.84 -2.63 1.66
N VAL A 105 -4.75 -1.66 1.65
CA VAL A 105 -4.42 -0.23 1.55
C VAL A 105 -4.67 0.43 2.89
N MET A 106 -3.64 1.04 3.45
CA MET A 106 -3.67 1.79 4.69
C MET A 106 -3.51 3.28 4.39
N ASP A 107 -4.61 4.01 4.48
CA ASP A 107 -4.65 5.44 4.17
C ASP A 107 -4.39 6.29 5.42
N GLU A 108 -3.87 7.50 5.21
CA GLU A 108 -3.57 8.48 6.26
C GLU A 108 -2.71 7.94 7.42
N ILE A 109 -1.72 7.09 7.11
CA ILE A 109 -0.92 6.41 8.13
C ILE A 109 -0.13 7.36 9.04
N ASP A 110 0.12 8.58 8.61
CA ASP A 110 0.71 9.68 9.38
C ASP A 110 -0.18 10.14 10.55
N GLY A 111 -1.50 9.99 10.43
CA GLY A 111 -2.45 10.24 11.53
C GLY A 111 -2.29 9.28 12.73
N MET A 112 -1.62 8.15 12.56
CA MET A 112 -1.36 7.19 13.63
C MET A 112 -0.32 7.65 14.66
N ASN A 113 0.43 8.71 14.37
CA ASN A 113 1.52 9.18 15.25
C ASN A 113 1.04 9.86 16.53
N SER A 114 -0.17 10.40 16.56
CA SER A 114 -0.62 11.32 17.62
C SER A 114 -1.12 10.67 18.92
N GLY A 115 -1.02 9.38 19.10
CA GLY A 115 -1.50 8.72 20.33
C GLY A 115 -1.36 7.22 20.39
N ASP A 116 -1.00 6.57 19.33
CA ASP A 116 -1.02 5.11 19.27
C ASP A 116 0.37 4.49 19.51
N LYS A 117 0.51 3.84 20.66
CA LYS A 117 1.78 3.25 21.09
C LYS A 117 2.09 1.89 20.45
N GLY A 118 1.22 1.31 19.62
CA GLY A 118 1.37 -0.07 19.17
C GLY A 118 1.13 -0.35 17.69
N GLY A 119 0.18 0.33 17.06
CA GLY A 119 -0.30 -0.01 15.71
C GLY A 119 0.77 0.06 14.62
N LEU A 120 1.45 1.21 14.50
CA LEU A 120 2.51 1.37 13.50
C LEU A 120 3.69 0.40 13.70
N ASN A 121 4.07 0.14 14.97
CA ASN A 121 5.11 -0.84 15.26
C ASN A 121 4.68 -2.28 14.90
N ALA A 122 3.41 -2.64 15.11
CA ALA A 122 2.87 -3.92 14.70
C ALA A 122 2.87 -4.05 13.17
N LEU A 123 2.48 -2.99 12.46
CA LEU A 123 2.54 -2.93 11.01
C LEU A 123 3.96 -3.08 10.46
N ILE A 124 4.92 -2.35 11.01
CA ILE A 124 6.34 -2.50 10.64
C ILE A 124 6.82 -3.93 10.88
N LYS A 125 6.42 -4.56 12.00
CA LYS A 125 6.75 -5.97 12.29
C LYS A 125 6.12 -6.91 11.27
N LEU A 126 4.92 -6.65 10.80
CA LEU A 126 4.23 -7.44 9.80
C LEU A 126 4.91 -7.37 8.42
N ILE A 127 5.28 -6.17 8.00
CA ILE A 127 5.87 -5.90 6.67
C ILE A 127 7.33 -6.29 6.60
N ARG A 128 8.11 -6.05 7.68
CA ARG A 128 9.57 -6.20 7.65
C ARG A 128 10.03 -7.60 7.27
N GLN A 129 11.20 -7.66 6.68
CA GLN A 129 11.90 -8.91 6.42
C GLN A 129 12.31 -9.61 7.71
N LYS A 130 12.19 -10.94 7.75
CA LYS A 130 12.47 -11.77 8.94
C LYS A 130 13.91 -12.28 8.92
N LYS A 131 14.87 -11.43 9.30
CA LYS A 131 16.32 -11.71 9.21
C LYS A 131 16.84 -12.58 10.37
N THR A 132 16.31 -12.42 11.58
CA THR A 132 16.78 -13.14 12.78
C THR A 132 15.86 -14.31 13.12
N LYS A 133 16.39 -15.31 13.90
CA LYS A 133 15.59 -16.45 14.40
C LYS A 133 14.34 -15.99 15.15
N LYS A 134 14.47 -14.98 16.02
CA LYS A 134 13.36 -14.39 16.79
C LYS A 134 12.32 -13.71 15.87
N GLN A 135 12.76 -13.06 14.80
CA GLN A 135 11.86 -12.44 13.84
C GLN A 135 11.13 -13.47 12.95
N LYS A 136 11.72 -14.64 12.71
CA LYS A 136 11.10 -15.70 11.92
C LYS A 136 9.89 -16.33 12.61
N THR A 137 9.75 -16.18 13.92
CA THR A 137 8.56 -16.62 14.68
C THR A 137 7.41 -15.60 14.65
N GLU A 138 7.66 -14.37 14.17
CA GLU A 138 6.61 -13.36 14.00
C GLU A 138 5.72 -13.68 12.80
N SER A 139 4.46 -13.23 12.87
CA SER A 139 3.51 -13.33 11.76
C SER A 139 4.03 -12.60 10.52
N LYS A 140 3.70 -13.14 9.35
CA LYS A 140 4.07 -12.60 8.04
C LYS A 140 2.79 -12.19 7.31
N THR A 141 2.87 -11.12 6.53
CA THR A 141 1.80 -10.82 5.58
C THR A 141 1.85 -11.77 4.39
N MET A 142 0.70 -12.25 3.98
CA MET A 142 0.51 -13.02 2.74
C MET A 142 -0.01 -12.15 1.60
N ASN A 143 -0.42 -10.92 1.90
CA ASN A 143 -0.92 -9.95 0.93
C ASN A 143 -0.02 -8.71 0.88
N PRO A 144 0.11 -8.04 -0.27
CA PRO A 144 0.84 -6.79 -0.35
C PRO A 144 0.13 -5.72 0.51
N ILE A 145 0.93 -4.95 1.25
CA ILE A 145 0.45 -3.86 2.09
C ILE A 145 0.96 -2.55 1.50
N ILE A 146 0.02 -1.67 1.18
CA ILE A 146 0.26 -0.35 0.64
C ILE A 146 -0.08 0.69 1.70
N CYS A 147 0.89 1.48 2.10
CA CYS A 147 0.73 2.55 3.07
C CYS A 147 0.72 3.90 2.35
N ILE A 148 -0.25 4.76 2.67
CA ILE A 148 -0.39 6.09 2.10
C ILE A 148 -0.23 7.13 3.20
N GLY A 149 0.61 8.14 2.97
CA GLY A 149 0.82 9.22 3.92
C GLY A 149 1.11 10.56 3.22
N ASN A 150 1.11 11.64 3.99
CA ASN A 150 1.38 12.97 3.44
C ASN A 150 2.85 13.36 3.60
N TYR A 151 3.52 12.90 4.67
CA TYR A 151 4.88 13.33 5.01
C TYR A 151 5.75 12.16 5.47
N TYR A 152 7.06 12.38 5.44
CA TYR A 152 8.10 11.42 5.84
C TYR A 152 8.96 11.90 7.03
N THR A 153 8.56 12.97 7.72
CA THR A 153 9.40 13.68 8.71
C THR A 153 9.55 12.95 10.04
N ASP A 154 8.58 12.15 10.44
CA ASP A 154 8.58 11.48 11.73
C ASP A 154 9.55 10.29 11.80
N LYS A 155 10.16 10.09 12.99
CA LYS A 155 11.09 8.98 13.25
C LYS A 155 10.46 7.61 12.92
N LYS A 156 9.20 7.40 13.32
CA LYS A 156 8.48 6.15 13.07
C LYS A 156 8.18 5.93 11.58
N MET A 157 7.83 6.99 10.85
CA MET A 157 7.63 6.92 9.41
C MET A 157 8.92 6.56 8.69
N ARG A 158 10.07 7.08 9.14
CA ARG A 158 11.37 6.68 8.60
C ARG A 158 11.68 5.20 8.83
N GLU A 159 11.24 4.62 9.95
CA GLU A 159 11.37 3.18 10.19
C GLU A 159 10.49 2.36 9.24
N LEU A 160 9.26 2.81 8.95
CA LEU A 160 8.40 2.20 7.95
C LEU A 160 9.02 2.27 6.54
N MET A 161 9.56 3.42 6.15
CA MET A 161 10.21 3.62 4.85
C MET A 161 11.39 2.66 4.62
N LYS A 162 12.13 2.28 5.68
CA LYS A 162 13.23 1.32 5.56
C LYS A 162 12.77 -0.07 5.12
N VAL A 163 11.55 -0.45 5.47
CA VAL A 163 10.99 -1.78 5.19
C VAL A 163 10.08 -1.81 3.96
N CYS A 164 9.73 -0.65 3.41
CA CYS A 164 8.88 -0.48 2.23
C CYS A 164 9.67 -0.01 1.01
N ASN A 165 9.12 -0.25 -0.19
CA ASN A 165 9.47 0.46 -1.40
C ASN A 165 8.77 1.83 -1.34
N VAL A 166 9.52 2.91 -1.51
CA VAL A 166 9.05 4.27 -1.25
C VAL A 166 8.87 5.00 -2.56
N PHE A 167 7.67 5.57 -2.77
CA PHE A 167 7.34 6.35 -3.96
C PHE A 167 6.77 7.71 -3.56
N GLU A 168 7.21 8.75 -4.24
CA GLU A 168 6.69 10.11 -4.08
C GLU A 168 5.71 10.44 -5.20
N LEU A 169 4.49 10.81 -4.84
CA LEU A 169 3.50 11.30 -5.79
C LEU A 169 3.43 12.83 -5.72
N LYS A 170 4.06 13.48 -6.69
CA LYS A 170 4.04 14.94 -6.79
C LYS A 170 2.65 15.44 -7.12
N SER A 171 2.27 16.60 -6.58
CA SER A 171 1.04 17.27 -6.97
C SER A 171 1.13 17.75 -8.43
N PRO A 172 0.04 17.64 -9.18
CA PRO A 172 0.00 18.18 -10.53
C PRO A 172 0.16 19.70 -10.53
N SER A 173 0.79 20.22 -11.55
CA SER A 173 0.94 21.65 -11.79
C SER A 173 -0.39 22.29 -12.20
N LYS A 174 -0.51 23.61 -12.08
CA LYS A 174 -1.70 24.33 -12.51
C LYS A 174 -1.99 24.14 -14.01
N GLY A 175 -0.94 24.02 -14.85
CA GLY A 175 -1.07 23.77 -16.28
C GLY A 175 -1.65 22.40 -16.59
N GLU A 176 -1.17 21.36 -15.92
CA GLU A 176 -1.67 19.99 -16.07
C GLU A 176 -3.13 19.86 -15.60
N ILE A 177 -3.49 20.53 -14.48
CA ILE A 177 -4.88 20.57 -14.01
C ILE A 177 -5.78 21.27 -15.04
N SER A 178 -5.33 22.39 -15.60
CA SER A 178 -6.09 23.12 -16.65
C SER A 178 -6.35 22.25 -17.87
N GLN A 179 -5.38 21.45 -18.29
CA GLN A 179 -5.54 20.52 -19.41
C GLN A 179 -6.61 19.44 -19.15
N VAL A 180 -6.68 18.93 -17.90
CA VAL A 180 -7.72 17.95 -17.52
C VAL A 180 -9.14 18.57 -17.54
N ILE A 181 -9.26 19.85 -17.16
CA ILE A 181 -10.58 20.52 -17.08
C ILE A 181 -11.10 20.95 -18.47
N THR A 182 -10.19 21.24 -19.40
CA THR A 182 -10.56 21.73 -20.75
C THR A 182 -10.90 20.59 -21.74
N HIS A 183 -10.69 19.35 -21.36
CA HIS A 183 -11.08 18.15 -22.09
C HIS A 183 -12.33 17.50 -21.51
#